data_e6a58fe68241583f3f6c8cd64f126338
#
_entry.id   e6a58fe68241583f3f6c8cd64f126338
#
_cell.length_a   1.000
_cell.length_b   1.000
_cell.length_c   1.000
_cell.angle_alpha   90.00
_cell.angle_beta   90.00
_cell.angle_gamma   90.00
#
_symmetry.space_group_name_H-M   'P 1'
#
loop_
_entity.id
_entity.type
_entity.pdbx_description
1 polymer ?
#
loop_
_entity_poly.entity_id
_entity_poly.type
_entity_poly.pdbx_seq_one_letter_code
_entity_poly.pdbx_strand_id
1 'polypeptide(L)'
;SIRPEESQLVTNLPAAQKMLKDVGHPNLKAMIDTCAMGVAGETPEDWFKALGGDIRHMHFIDGTPYGHLVWGDGSHHLGQFIEVLNRYGYEGYLGQEITDGRYYMDPAAADLRNMKNFERYIED
;
A
#
# COMPACT_ATOMS: atom_id res chain seq x y z
N SER A 1 0.58 -1.72 -7.97
CA SER A 1 1.72 -2.64 -8.03
C SER A 1 1.32 -4.04 -7.59
N ILE A 2 2.10 -5.01 -7.97
CA ILE A 2 1.89 -6.41 -7.66
C ILE A 2 3.24 -7.09 -7.46
N ARG A 3 3.29 -8.17 -6.69
CA ARG A 3 4.53 -8.91 -6.46
C ARG A 3 4.98 -9.69 -7.71
N PRO A 4 6.29 -9.87 -7.93
CA PRO A 4 6.80 -10.57 -9.12
C PRO A 4 6.32 -12.02 -9.28
N GLU A 5 5.95 -12.67 -8.17
CA GLU A 5 5.42 -14.04 -8.17
C GLU A 5 4.00 -14.12 -8.77
N GLU A 6 3.27 -13.00 -8.71
CA GLU A 6 1.87 -12.93 -9.17
C GLU A 6 1.77 -12.40 -10.61
N SER A 7 2.63 -11.46 -10.96
CA SER A 7 2.68 -10.88 -12.30
C SER A 7 4.04 -10.23 -12.56
N GLN A 8 4.41 -10.10 -13.81
CA GLN A 8 5.66 -9.44 -14.23
C GLN A 8 5.42 -8.09 -14.92
N LEU A 9 4.18 -7.59 -14.94
CA LEU A 9 3.85 -6.37 -15.68
C LEU A 9 4.16 -5.09 -14.91
N VAL A 10 3.61 -4.94 -13.70
CA VAL A 10 3.77 -3.73 -12.90
C VAL A 10 4.19 -4.11 -11.47
N THR A 11 5.45 -4.44 -11.30
CA THR A 11 6.00 -4.91 -10.03
C THR A 11 6.75 -3.83 -9.25
N ASN A 12 6.95 -2.66 -9.84
CA ASN A 12 7.68 -1.56 -9.25
C ASN A 12 7.24 -0.21 -9.83
N LEU A 13 7.74 0.87 -9.24
CA LEU A 13 7.41 2.22 -9.66
C LEU A 13 7.78 2.54 -11.12
N PRO A 14 8.98 2.20 -11.63
CA PRO A 14 9.29 2.44 -13.05
C PRO A 14 8.32 1.76 -14.01
N ALA A 15 7.89 0.53 -13.70
CA ALA A 15 6.91 -0.19 -14.51
C ALA A 15 5.52 0.48 -14.46
N ALA A 16 5.10 0.99 -13.29
CA ALA A 16 3.87 1.76 -13.15
C ALA A 16 3.92 3.04 -13.97
N GLN A 17 5.01 3.81 -13.90
CA GLN A 17 5.21 5.02 -14.70
C GLN A 17 5.16 4.72 -16.20
N LYS A 18 5.82 3.65 -16.62
CA LYS A 18 5.81 3.22 -18.02
C LYS A 18 4.40 2.86 -18.49
N MET A 19 3.67 2.09 -17.71
CA MET A 19 2.29 1.67 -18.04
C MET A 19 1.37 2.89 -18.20
N LEU A 20 1.41 3.84 -17.26
CA LEU A 20 0.61 5.06 -17.34
C LEU A 20 0.95 5.88 -18.60
N LYS A 21 2.24 6.00 -18.92
CA LYS A 21 2.70 6.72 -20.10
C LYS A 21 2.30 6.04 -21.39
N ASP A 22 2.50 4.72 -21.50
CA ASP A 22 2.24 3.97 -22.72
C ASP A 22 0.75 3.92 -23.06
N VAL A 23 -0.11 3.78 -22.06
CA VAL A 23 -1.57 3.82 -22.24
C VAL A 23 -2.05 5.25 -22.50
N GLY A 24 -1.53 6.23 -21.78
CA GLY A 24 -1.81 7.66 -21.98
C GLY A 24 -3.27 8.07 -21.79
N HIS A 25 -4.07 7.28 -21.08
CA HIS A 25 -5.49 7.56 -20.90
C HIS A 25 -5.77 8.19 -19.53
N PRO A 26 -6.55 9.27 -19.44
CA PRO A 26 -6.77 10.02 -18.19
C PRO A 26 -7.47 9.21 -17.10
N ASN A 27 -8.22 8.17 -17.45
CA ASN A 27 -8.92 7.30 -16.50
C ASN A 27 -8.05 6.16 -15.96
N LEU A 28 -6.88 5.92 -16.55
CA LEU A 28 -5.92 4.96 -15.97
C LEU A 28 -5.14 5.66 -14.85
N LYS A 29 -5.23 5.10 -13.65
CA LYS A 29 -4.58 5.62 -12.46
C LYS A 29 -3.74 4.53 -11.78
N ALA A 30 -2.88 4.93 -10.85
CA ALA A 30 -2.04 4.03 -10.11
C ALA A 30 -2.69 3.61 -8.78
N MET A 31 -2.34 2.42 -8.36
CA MET A 31 -2.61 1.86 -7.05
C MET A 31 -1.31 1.40 -6.42
N ILE A 32 -1.12 1.68 -5.16
CA ILE A 32 -0.02 1.13 -4.35
C ILE A 32 -0.56 -0.03 -3.52
N ASP A 33 0.14 -1.15 -3.56
CA ASP A 33 0.08 -2.18 -2.52
C ASP A 33 1.35 -2.04 -1.68
N THR A 34 1.20 -1.78 -0.38
CA THR A 34 2.36 -1.49 0.48
C THR A 34 3.27 -2.69 0.69
N CYS A 35 2.73 -3.92 0.59
CA CYS A 35 3.51 -5.15 0.60
C CYS A 35 4.35 -5.27 -0.69
N ALA A 36 3.72 -5.16 -1.85
CA ALA A 36 4.40 -5.23 -3.14
C ALA A 36 5.45 -4.12 -3.30
N MET A 37 5.13 -2.91 -2.83
CA MET A 37 6.06 -1.79 -2.78
C MET A 37 7.29 -2.11 -1.92
N GLY A 38 7.08 -2.67 -0.72
CA GLY A 38 8.16 -3.09 0.17
C GLY A 38 9.04 -4.19 -0.42
N VAL A 39 8.44 -5.17 -1.11
CA VAL A 39 9.16 -6.23 -1.85
C VAL A 39 10.04 -5.63 -2.94
N ALA A 40 9.58 -4.59 -3.63
CA ALA A 40 10.37 -3.86 -4.63
C ALA A 40 11.47 -2.97 -4.01
N GLY A 41 11.54 -2.84 -2.69
CA GLY A 41 12.50 -1.98 -2.01
C GLY A 41 12.20 -0.49 -2.14
N GLU A 42 10.96 -0.15 -2.41
CA GLU A 42 10.48 1.22 -2.61
C GLU A 42 9.72 1.73 -1.39
N THR A 43 9.52 3.04 -1.32
CA THR A 43 8.83 3.72 -0.22
C THR A 43 7.59 4.47 -0.73
N PRO A 44 6.62 4.79 0.15
CA PRO A 44 5.51 5.66 -0.24
C PRO A 44 5.98 7.02 -0.78
N GLU A 45 7.03 7.59 -0.21
CA GLU A 45 7.63 8.85 -0.66
C GLU A 45 8.06 8.77 -2.14
N ASP A 46 8.69 7.66 -2.57
CA ASP A 46 9.12 7.48 -3.96
C ASP A 46 7.92 7.53 -4.91
N TRP A 47 6.86 6.82 -4.55
CA TRP A 47 5.64 6.74 -5.35
C TRP A 47 4.91 8.08 -5.45
N PHE A 48 4.74 8.78 -4.33
CA PHE A 48 4.06 10.08 -4.33
C PHE A 48 4.87 11.18 -5.02
N LYS A 49 6.19 11.18 -4.91
CA LYS A 49 7.05 12.09 -5.69
C LYS A 49 6.90 11.89 -7.19
N ALA A 50 6.80 10.65 -7.63
CA ALA A 50 6.76 10.32 -9.06
C ALA A 50 5.37 10.47 -9.66
N LEU A 51 4.32 10.06 -8.95
CA LEU A 51 2.96 9.94 -9.50
C LEU A 51 1.93 10.88 -8.86
N GLY A 52 2.16 11.36 -7.63
CA GLY A 52 1.32 12.35 -6.98
C GLY A 52 -0.18 12.03 -7.03
N GLY A 53 -0.95 12.92 -7.64
CA GLY A 53 -2.40 12.78 -7.79
C GLY A 53 -2.88 11.64 -8.70
N ASP A 54 -1.98 10.96 -9.40
CA ASP A 54 -2.33 9.74 -10.16
C ASP A 54 -2.45 8.50 -9.28
N ILE A 55 -2.07 8.56 -8.01
CA ILE A 55 -2.33 7.50 -7.03
C ILE A 55 -3.74 7.70 -6.48
N ARG A 56 -4.63 6.72 -6.71
CA ARG A 56 -6.05 6.83 -6.37
C ARG A 56 -6.55 5.77 -5.40
N HIS A 57 -5.76 4.74 -5.16
CA HIS A 57 -6.11 3.67 -4.24
C HIS A 57 -4.86 3.08 -3.62
N MET A 58 -5.00 2.53 -2.42
CA MET A 58 -3.95 1.78 -1.75
C MET A 58 -4.53 0.54 -1.09
N HIS A 59 -3.82 -0.59 -1.22
CA HIS A 59 -3.85 -1.63 -0.20
C HIS A 59 -2.83 -1.23 0.86
N PHE A 60 -3.34 -0.89 2.04
CA PHE A 60 -2.57 -0.25 3.10
C PHE A 60 -2.42 -1.23 4.27
N ILE A 61 -1.42 -2.05 4.21
CA ILE A 61 -1.17 -3.18 5.10
C ILE A 61 0.29 -3.23 5.52
N ASP A 62 0.56 -3.93 6.61
CA ASP A 62 1.92 -4.20 7.07
C ASP A 62 2.53 -5.42 6.34
N GLY A 63 3.84 -5.61 6.47
CA GLY A 63 4.59 -6.70 5.87
C GLY A 63 6.02 -6.79 6.41
N THR A 64 6.75 -7.87 6.06
CA THR A 64 8.14 -8.11 6.52
C THR A 64 9.18 -8.34 5.40
N PRO A 65 9.14 -7.72 4.20
CA PRO A 65 8.10 -6.96 3.52
C PRO A 65 6.93 -7.81 3.02
N TYR A 66 7.08 -9.14 2.94
CA TYR A 66 6.03 -10.08 2.57
C TYR A 66 4.94 -10.21 3.64
N GLY A 67 3.86 -10.85 3.26
CA GLY A 67 2.65 -11.04 4.07
C GLY A 67 1.72 -9.84 3.92
N HIS A 68 0.46 -10.03 3.91
CA HIS A 68 -0.54 -8.98 4.01
C HIS A 68 -1.00 -8.95 5.46
N LEU A 69 -0.24 -8.21 6.29
CA LEU A 69 -0.30 -8.28 7.74
C LEU A 69 -1.10 -7.13 8.36
N VAL A 70 -1.64 -7.40 9.53
CA VAL A 70 -2.18 -6.35 10.41
C VAL A 70 -1.05 -5.38 10.78
N TRP A 71 -1.31 -4.09 10.77
CA TRP A 71 -0.36 -3.08 11.22
C TRP A 71 0.11 -3.35 12.64
N GLY A 72 1.43 -3.50 12.80
CA GLY A 72 2.09 -3.90 14.03
C GLY A 72 2.58 -5.35 14.04
N ASP A 73 2.16 -6.19 13.11
CA ASP A 73 2.63 -7.58 12.98
C ASP A 73 3.83 -7.70 12.01
N GLY A 74 4.13 -6.66 11.25
CA GLY A 74 5.24 -6.59 10.31
C GLY A 74 6.34 -5.62 10.75
N SER A 75 7.08 -5.14 9.76
CA SER A 75 8.23 -4.25 9.96
C SER A 75 8.07 -2.87 9.30
N HIS A 76 6.96 -2.59 8.66
CA HIS A 76 6.68 -1.25 8.14
C HIS A 76 6.39 -0.27 9.28
N HIS A 77 6.69 1.00 9.06
CA HIS A 77 6.49 2.08 10.04
C HIS A 77 5.21 2.86 9.72
N LEU A 78 4.09 2.46 10.31
CA LEU A 78 2.77 3.05 10.06
C LEU A 78 2.78 4.60 10.18
N GLY A 79 3.37 5.14 11.24
CA GLY A 79 3.45 6.58 11.43
C GLY A 79 4.13 7.32 10.29
N GLN A 80 5.25 6.78 9.78
CA GLN A 80 5.97 7.36 8.63
C GLN A 80 5.12 7.31 7.36
N PHE A 81 4.37 6.23 7.14
CA PHE A 81 3.49 6.10 5.99
C PHE A 81 2.37 7.15 6.05
N ILE A 82 1.75 7.33 7.23
CA ILE A 82 0.71 8.36 7.44
C ILE A 82 1.27 9.77 7.22
N GLU A 83 2.47 10.06 7.71
CA GLU A 83 3.12 11.36 7.46
C GLU A 83 3.27 11.66 5.96
N VAL A 84 3.66 10.66 5.17
CA VAL A 84 3.77 10.81 3.71
C VAL A 84 2.39 11.06 3.09
N LEU A 85 1.37 10.28 3.46
CA LEU A 85 0.00 10.49 2.97
C LEU A 85 -0.49 11.91 3.23
N ASN A 86 -0.27 12.41 4.45
CA ASN A 86 -0.66 13.77 4.85
C ASN A 86 0.12 14.83 4.08
N ARG A 87 1.42 14.66 3.92
CA ARG A 87 2.29 15.60 3.21
C ARG A 87 1.88 15.78 1.75
N TYR A 88 1.48 14.70 1.09
CA TYR A 88 1.05 14.74 -0.31
C TYR A 88 -0.47 14.92 -0.48
N GLY A 89 -1.22 15.08 0.60
CA GLY A 89 -2.66 15.32 0.55
C GLY A 89 -3.44 14.17 -0.08
N TYR A 90 -3.09 12.92 0.24
CA TYR A 90 -3.80 11.76 -0.28
C TYR A 90 -5.24 11.70 0.27
N GLU A 91 -6.21 11.64 -0.64
CA GLU A 91 -7.64 11.60 -0.31
C GLU A 91 -8.35 10.32 -0.80
N GLY A 92 -7.57 9.31 -1.25
CA GLY A 92 -8.10 8.04 -1.70
C GLY A 92 -8.44 7.09 -0.54
N TYR A 93 -8.92 5.90 -0.89
CA TYR A 93 -9.20 4.87 0.10
C TYR A 93 -7.93 4.14 0.53
N LEU A 94 -7.92 3.70 1.79
CA LEU A 94 -6.91 2.82 2.38
C LEU A 94 -7.57 1.46 2.60
N GLY A 95 -7.40 0.55 1.63
CA GLY A 95 -8.00 -0.78 1.68
C GLY A 95 -7.23 -1.69 2.63
N GLN A 96 -7.95 -2.45 3.45
CA GLN A 96 -7.39 -3.51 4.28
C GLN A 96 -7.40 -4.81 3.48
N GLU A 97 -6.25 -5.22 2.96
CA GLU A 97 -6.09 -6.52 2.32
C GLU A 97 -5.29 -7.46 3.24
N ILE A 98 -5.90 -7.86 4.35
CA ILE A 98 -5.29 -8.71 5.36
C ILE A 98 -5.50 -10.18 4.98
N THR A 99 -4.53 -10.78 4.32
CA THR A 99 -4.67 -12.12 3.71
C THR A 99 -3.66 -13.15 4.19
N ASP A 100 -2.80 -12.81 5.14
CA ASP A 100 -1.83 -13.78 5.66
C ASP A 100 -2.55 -14.96 6.35
N GLY A 101 -2.04 -16.18 6.12
CA GLY A 101 -2.63 -17.41 6.63
C GLY A 101 -2.76 -17.48 8.15
N ARG A 102 -1.97 -16.69 8.89
CA ARG A 102 -2.06 -16.62 10.36
C ARG A 102 -3.42 -16.13 10.87
N TYR A 103 -4.18 -15.43 10.01
CA TYR A 103 -5.49 -14.86 10.36
C TYR A 103 -6.69 -15.68 9.90
N TYR A 104 -6.48 -16.84 9.24
CA TYR A 104 -7.55 -17.62 8.63
C TYR A 104 -8.60 -18.12 9.62
N MET A 105 -8.23 -18.33 10.88
CA MET A 105 -9.17 -18.80 11.89
C MET A 105 -10.16 -17.73 12.37
N ASP A 106 -9.77 -16.45 12.31
CA ASP A 106 -10.63 -15.33 12.67
C ASP A 106 -10.21 -14.05 11.90
N PRO A 107 -10.52 -13.96 10.61
CA PRO A 107 -10.15 -12.82 9.79
C PRO A 107 -10.84 -11.51 10.23
N ALA A 108 -12.06 -11.60 10.74
CA ALA A 108 -12.78 -10.43 11.23
C ALA A 108 -12.09 -9.78 12.44
N ALA A 109 -11.52 -10.57 13.34
CA ALA A 109 -10.73 -10.05 14.46
C ALA A 109 -9.43 -9.38 13.97
N ALA A 110 -8.80 -9.90 12.92
CA ALA A 110 -7.63 -9.29 12.31
C ALA A 110 -7.96 -7.91 11.71
N ASP A 111 -9.02 -7.81 10.94
CA ASP A 111 -9.48 -6.54 10.34
C ASP A 111 -9.82 -5.51 11.42
N LEU A 112 -10.54 -5.91 12.46
CA LEU A 112 -10.89 -5.02 13.56
C LEU A 112 -9.65 -4.53 14.32
N ARG A 113 -8.68 -5.40 14.56
CA ARG A 113 -7.42 -5.03 15.20
C ARG A 113 -6.62 -4.06 14.33
N ASN A 114 -6.60 -4.28 13.02
CA ASN A 114 -5.95 -3.40 12.06
C ASN A 114 -6.55 -1.99 12.09
N MET A 115 -7.87 -1.87 12.07
CA MET A 115 -8.57 -0.59 12.21
C MET A 115 -8.20 0.13 13.51
N LYS A 116 -8.23 -0.57 14.64
CA LYS A 116 -7.89 0.00 15.95
C LYS A 116 -6.43 0.46 16.01
N ASN A 117 -5.51 -0.27 15.40
CA ASN A 117 -4.11 0.12 15.35
C ASN A 117 -3.90 1.38 14.49
N PHE A 118 -4.66 1.51 13.40
CA PHE A 118 -4.64 2.68 12.55
C PHE A 118 -5.26 3.92 13.23
N GLU A 119 -6.41 3.78 13.89
CA GLU A 119 -7.13 4.87 14.57
C GLU A 119 -6.26 5.63 15.57
N ARG A 120 -5.35 4.93 16.26
CA ARG A 120 -4.42 5.54 17.22
C ARG A 120 -3.52 6.63 16.61
N TYR A 121 -3.31 6.61 15.32
CA TYR A 121 -2.50 7.61 14.60
C TYR A 121 -3.33 8.75 14.01
N ILE A 122 -4.66 8.61 13.97
CA ILE A 122 -5.56 9.63 13.44
C ILE A 122 -6.07 10.55 14.56
N GLU A 123 -6.22 10.01 15.78
CA GLU A 123 -6.74 10.74 16.94
C GLU A 123 -5.72 11.71 17.58
N ASP A 124 -4.47 11.59 17.20
CA ASP A 124 -3.38 12.47 17.64
C ASP A 124 -3.12 13.57 16.57
#